data_80def15525e3e935a11efa8f36e12fa2
#
_entry.id   80def15525e3e935a11efa8f36e12fa2
#
_cell.length_a   1.000
_cell.length_b   1.000
_cell.length_c   1.000
_cell.angle_alpha   90.00
_cell.angle_beta   90.00
_cell.angle_gamma   90.00
#
_symmetry.space_group_name_H-M   'P 1'
#
loop_
_entity.id
_entity.type
_entity.pdbx_description
1 polymer ?
#
loop_
_entity_poly.entity_id
_entity_poly.type
_entity_poly.pdbx_seq_one_letter_code
_entity_poly.pdbx_strand_id
1 'polypeptide(L)'
;MHIGVPLEMQAGETRVAATPETIKKLISQGHRITVQRGAGIQASVPDSAFEAAGAVIGEASEAFAGELILKVVAPNDNELALINSGSVVIGMLNPFNNELIGKMAERGITAFALEAAPRTSRAQSLDVLSSQANIAGYKAVLLAAHHYPRFMPMLMTAAGTVKAARVLILGAGVAGLQAIATAKRLGAWWKAPT
;
A
#
# COMPACT_ATOMS: atom_id res chain seq x y z
N MET A 1 -1.07 19.96 13.46
CA MET A 1 -0.62 18.76 14.21
C MET A 1 0.69 18.25 13.66
N HIS A 2 1.40 17.47 14.44
CA HIS A 2 2.61 16.76 13.99
C HIS A 2 2.23 15.36 13.51
N ILE A 3 2.57 15.02 12.25
CA ILE A 3 2.30 13.72 11.63
C ILE A 3 3.62 13.00 11.42
N GLY A 4 3.70 11.77 11.88
CA GLY A 4 4.85 10.91 11.69
C GLY A 4 4.61 9.83 10.63
N VAL A 5 5.62 9.59 9.81
CA VAL A 5 5.64 8.52 8.79
C VAL A 5 6.87 7.66 9.03
N PRO A 6 6.77 6.62 9.85
CA PRO A 6 7.89 5.73 10.13
C PRO A 6 8.20 4.78 8.96
N LEU A 7 9.39 4.19 9.00
CA LEU A 7 9.78 3.07 8.13
C LEU A 7 8.98 1.82 8.52
N GLU A 8 8.51 1.07 7.53
CA GLU A 8 7.87 -0.22 7.76
C GLU A 8 8.92 -1.30 8.03
N MET A 9 8.75 -2.00 9.16
CA MET A 9 9.74 -2.99 9.62
C MET A 9 9.33 -4.43 9.34
N GLN A 10 8.10 -4.67 8.86
CA GLN A 10 7.65 -6.01 8.53
C GLN A 10 8.41 -6.56 7.33
N ALA A 11 8.92 -7.79 7.45
CA ALA A 11 9.64 -8.46 6.37
C ALA A 11 8.79 -8.55 5.09
N GLY A 12 9.36 -8.07 3.97
CA GLY A 12 8.67 -8.04 2.67
C GLY A 12 7.75 -6.85 2.45
N GLU A 13 7.52 -5.98 3.46
CA GLU A 13 6.81 -4.72 3.24
C GLU A 13 7.76 -3.69 2.61
N THR A 14 7.39 -3.19 1.44
CA THR A 14 8.19 -2.23 0.68
C THR A 14 7.50 -0.88 0.52
N ARG A 15 6.25 -0.77 0.99
CA ARG A 15 5.47 0.47 0.88
C ARG A 15 5.85 1.46 1.97
N VAL A 16 5.52 2.71 1.75
CA VAL A 16 5.56 3.79 2.73
C VAL A 16 4.16 4.41 2.84
N ALA A 17 3.76 4.83 4.03
CA ALA A 17 2.38 5.25 4.30
C ALA A 17 1.99 6.60 3.67
N ALA A 18 2.96 7.39 3.22
CA ALA A 18 2.70 8.65 2.54
C ALA A 18 3.66 8.84 1.35
N THR A 19 3.16 9.46 0.28
CA THR A 19 3.97 9.88 -0.88
C THR A 19 4.38 11.34 -0.75
N PRO A 20 5.42 11.82 -1.46
CA PRO A 20 5.77 13.24 -1.48
C PRO A 20 4.59 14.16 -1.85
N GLU A 21 3.73 13.71 -2.75
CA GLU A 21 2.51 14.43 -3.14
C GLU A 21 1.52 14.57 -1.97
N THR A 22 1.29 13.47 -1.25
CA THR A 22 0.44 13.46 -0.05
C THR A 22 1.00 14.37 1.03
N ILE A 23 2.32 14.31 1.26
CA ILE A 23 3.02 15.17 2.23
C ILE A 23 2.86 16.63 1.89
N LYS A 24 3.10 17.02 0.64
CA LYS A 24 2.92 18.38 0.16
C LYS A 24 1.50 18.91 0.43
N LYS A 25 0.49 18.06 0.22
CA LYS A 25 -0.91 18.38 0.50
C LYS A 25 -1.16 18.58 2.00
N LEU A 26 -0.65 17.70 2.85
CA LEU A 26 -0.81 17.79 4.30
C LEU A 26 -0.11 19.05 4.86
N ILE A 27 1.07 19.39 4.35
CA ILE A 27 1.79 20.61 4.73
C ILE A 27 1.02 21.85 4.32
N SER A 28 0.41 21.88 3.13
CA SER A 28 -0.44 22.99 2.69
C SER A 28 -1.68 23.19 3.57
N GLN A 29 -2.07 22.16 4.34
CA GLN A 29 -3.14 22.22 5.34
C GLN A 29 -2.65 22.65 6.74
N GLY A 30 -1.36 23.00 6.87
CA GLY A 30 -0.78 23.49 8.12
C GLY A 30 -0.26 22.39 9.05
N HIS A 31 -0.01 21.17 8.54
CA HIS A 31 0.58 20.10 9.33
C HIS A 31 2.11 20.08 9.20
N ARG A 32 2.79 19.65 10.25
CA ARG A 32 4.22 19.35 10.24
C ARG A 32 4.39 17.84 10.05
N ILE A 33 5.25 17.45 9.11
CA ILE A 33 5.46 16.04 8.78
C ILE A 33 6.91 15.65 9.10
N THR A 34 7.07 14.57 9.84
CA THR A 34 8.37 13.91 10.03
C THR A 34 8.32 12.54 9.36
N VAL A 35 9.21 12.30 8.41
CA VAL A 35 9.41 11.01 7.76
C VAL A 35 10.66 10.37 8.32
N GLN A 36 10.58 9.12 8.73
CA GLN A 36 11.76 8.39 9.18
C GLN A 36 12.74 8.24 8.03
N ARG A 37 14.01 8.47 8.30
CA ARG A 37 15.11 8.27 7.35
C ARG A 37 15.03 6.90 6.68
N GLY A 38 15.07 6.90 5.36
CA GLY A 38 15.02 5.68 4.56
C GLY A 38 13.62 5.07 4.39
N ALA A 39 12.55 5.63 4.97
CA ALA A 39 11.20 5.05 4.93
C ALA A 39 10.68 4.79 3.51
N GLY A 40 11.07 5.61 2.53
CA GLY A 40 10.62 5.48 1.14
C GLY A 40 11.56 4.68 0.22
N ILE A 41 12.73 4.29 0.67
CA ILE A 41 13.77 3.70 -0.20
C ILE A 41 13.26 2.46 -0.93
N GLN A 42 12.57 1.55 -0.24
CA GLN A 42 12.03 0.34 -0.85
C GLN A 42 10.82 0.61 -1.78
N ALA A 43 10.19 1.77 -1.62
CA ALA A 43 9.15 2.28 -2.51
C ALA A 43 9.72 3.13 -3.67
N SER A 44 11.04 3.13 -3.86
CA SER A 44 11.76 3.96 -4.85
C SER A 44 11.59 5.46 -4.66
N VAL A 45 11.40 5.90 -3.41
CA VAL A 45 11.28 7.31 -3.04
C VAL A 45 12.45 7.67 -2.10
N PRO A 46 13.44 8.44 -2.55
CA PRO A 46 14.55 8.86 -1.69
C PRO A 46 14.11 9.93 -0.68
N ASP A 47 14.85 10.05 0.43
CA ASP A 47 14.59 11.04 1.47
C ASP A 47 14.52 12.47 0.92
N SER A 48 15.37 12.80 -0.04
CA SER A 48 15.38 14.11 -0.70
C SER A 48 14.05 14.48 -1.39
N ALA A 49 13.28 13.48 -1.84
CA ALA A 49 11.96 13.73 -2.43
C ALA A 49 10.93 14.16 -1.36
N PHE A 50 11.03 13.61 -0.16
CA PHE A 50 10.21 14.02 0.98
C PHE A 50 10.62 15.40 1.50
N GLU A 51 11.92 15.69 1.57
CA GLU A 51 12.44 17.03 1.93
C GLU A 51 11.97 18.09 0.93
N ALA A 52 12.04 17.80 -0.37
CA ALA A 52 11.53 18.69 -1.42
C ALA A 52 10.01 18.92 -1.33
N ALA A 53 9.27 17.97 -0.75
CA ALA A 53 7.84 18.13 -0.44
C ALA A 53 7.59 18.92 0.85
N GLY A 54 8.64 19.24 1.62
CA GLY A 54 8.59 20.02 2.85
C GLY A 54 8.56 19.20 4.14
N ALA A 55 8.77 17.89 4.09
CA ALA A 55 8.90 17.06 5.28
C ALA A 55 10.28 17.23 5.93
N VAL A 56 10.33 16.96 7.22
CA VAL A 56 11.58 16.79 7.98
C VAL A 56 11.96 15.31 7.95
N ILE A 57 13.20 15.00 7.61
CA ILE A 57 13.74 13.64 7.76
C ILE A 57 14.31 13.50 9.16
N GLY A 58 13.86 12.48 9.87
CA GLY A 58 14.23 12.23 11.26
C GLY A 58 14.50 10.76 11.56
N GLU A 59 14.79 10.49 12.82
CA GLU A 59 14.97 9.12 13.32
C GLU A 59 13.62 8.49 13.69
N ALA A 60 13.61 7.18 13.97
CA ALA A 60 12.39 6.45 14.32
C ALA A 60 11.65 7.11 15.51
N SER A 61 12.37 7.49 16.56
CA SER A 61 11.78 8.16 17.74
C SER A 61 11.06 9.46 17.39
N GLU A 62 11.57 10.22 16.43
CA GLU A 62 10.97 11.48 15.99
C GLU A 62 9.72 11.26 15.14
N ALA A 63 9.72 10.24 14.29
CA ALA A 63 8.56 9.86 13.49
C ALA A 63 7.42 9.30 14.38
N PHE A 64 7.76 8.45 15.36
CA PHE A 64 6.78 7.90 16.31
C PHE A 64 6.33 8.90 17.40
N ALA A 65 7.01 10.03 17.57
CA ALA A 65 6.58 11.11 18.48
C ALA A 65 5.45 11.98 17.90
N GLY A 66 4.94 11.66 16.71
CA GLY A 66 3.81 12.37 16.10
C GLY A 66 2.52 12.25 16.91
N GLU A 67 1.69 13.30 16.85
CA GLU A 67 0.31 13.26 17.35
C GLU A 67 -0.55 12.30 16.53
N LEU A 68 -0.22 12.18 15.24
CA LEU A 68 -0.79 11.25 14.28
C LEU A 68 0.33 10.47 13.59
N ILE A 69 0.23 9.15 13.58
CA ILE A 69 1.21 8.25 12.97
C ILE A 69 0.54 7.51 11.82
N LEU A 70 1.11 7.63 10.64
CA LEU A 70 0.67 6.93 9.43
C LEU A 70 1.54 5.70 9.21
N LYS A 71 0.92 4.52 9.21
CA LYS A 71 1.58 3.25 8.92
C LYS A 71 0.86 2.47 7.82
N VAL A 72 1.59 1.63 7.13
CA VAL A 72 1.01 0.65 6.20
C VAL A 72 0.51 -0.56 6.98
N VAL A 73 1.36 -1.14 7.85
CA VAL A 73 1.01 -2.30 8.67
C VAL A 73 1.01 -1.96 10.16
N ALA A 74 0.41 -2.84 10.95
CA ALA A 74 0.33 -2.69 12.41
C ALA A 74 1.74 -2.55 13.04
N PRO A 75 1.89 -1.70 14.07
CA PRO A 75 3.15 -1.57 14.78
C PRO A 75 3.48 -2.84 15.57
N ASN A 76 4.76 -3.19 15.61
CA ASN A 76 5.28 -4.23 16.48
C ASN A 76 5.54 -3.69 17.91
N ASP A 77 5.94 -4.57 18.85
CA ASP A 77 6.13 -4.19 20.26
C ASP A 77 7.22 -3.11 20.44
N ASN A 78 8.29 -3.13 19.64
CA ASN A 78 9.35 -2.11 19.70
C ASN A 78 8.83 -0.76 19.20
N GLU A 79 8.05 -0.75 18.14
CA GLU A 79 7.43 0.45 17.59
C GLU A 79 6.37 1.01 18.54
N LEU A 80 5.56 0.15 19.16
CA LEU A 80 4.59 0.55 20.20
C LEU A 80 5.28 1.27 21.38
N ALA A 81 6.50 0.86 21.73
CA ALA A 81 7.25 1.49 22.81
C ALA A 81 7.64 2.95 22.51
N LEU A 82 7.72 3.33 21.23
CA LEU A 82 8.07 4.67 20.79
C LEU A 82 6.84 5.60 20.65
N ILE A 83 5.63 5.04 20.65
CA ILE A 83 4.40 5.81 20.47
C ILE A 83 3.98 6.43 21.80
N ASN A 84 3.74 7.74 21.79
CA ASN A 84 3.26 8.46 22.95
C ASN A 84 1.80 8.13 23.28
N SER A 85 1.46 8.16 24.56
CA SER A 85 0.06 8.10 24.99
C SER A 85 -0.73 9.29 24.41
N GLY A 86 -1.96 9.03 23.97
CA GLY A 86 -2.82 10.03 23.33
C GLY A 86 -2.58 10.18 21.83
N SER A 87 -1.54 9.55 21.25
CA SER A 87 -1.33 9.56 19.79
C SER A 87 -2.39 8.75 19.05
N VAL A 88 -2.59 9.13 17.79
CA VAL A 88 -3.46 8.42 16.85
C VAL A 88 -2.62 7.63 15.87
N VAL A 89 -2.95 6.36 15.62
CA VAL A 89 -2.33 5.53 14.60
C VAL A 89 -3.35 5.16 13.53
N ILE A 90 -3.01 5.39 12.27
CA ILE A 90 -3.84 5.04 11.11
C ILE A 90 -3.06 4.09 10.21
N GLY A 91 -3.65 2.95 9.86
CA GLY A 91 -3.03 1.96 8.97
C GLY A 91 -3.88 0.72 8.83
N MET A 92 -3.34 -0.34 8.25
CA MET A 92 -3.93 -1.68 8.29
C MET A 92 -3.45 -2.37 9.58
N LEU A 93 -4.29 -2.34 10.60
CA LEU A 93 -3.88 -2.64 11.98
C LEU A 93 -4.32 -4.01 12.47
N ASN A 94 -4.93 -4.82 11.59
CA ASN A 94 -5.47 -6.14 11.95
C ASN A 94 -6.42 -6.10 13.18
N PRO A 95 -7.62 -5.52 13.05
CA PRO A 95 -8.53 -5.29 14.17
C PRO A 95 -9.06 -6.58 14.84
N PHE A 96 -8.70 -7.74 14.32
CA PHE A 96 -9.01 -9.05 14.91
C PHE A 96 -7.89 -9.58 15.82
N ASN A 97 -6.74 -8.91 15.88
CA ASN A 97 -5.65 -9.23 16.82
C ASN A 97 -5.92 -8.56 18.17
N ASN A 98 -6.66 -9.27 19.04
CA ASN A 98 -7.04 -8.76 20.36
C ASN A 98 -5.84 -8.42 21.25
N GLU A 99 -4.72 -9.12 21.11
CA GLU A 99 -3.50 -8.85 21.88
C GLU A 99 -2.92 -7.49 21.53
N LEU A 100 -2.77 -7.20 20.23
CA LEU A 100 -2.26 -5.91 19.76
C LEU A 100 -3.21 -4.77 20.17
N ILE A 101 -4.52 -4.96 19.99
CA ILE A 101 -5.52 -3.96 20.37
C ILE A 101 -5.47 -3.67 21.87
N GLY A 102 -5.33 -4.71 22.70
CA GLY A 102 -5.15 -4.57 24.14
C GLY A 102 -3.91 -3.73 24.48
N LYS A 103 -2.76 -4.04 23.89
CA LYS A 103 -1.50 -3.29 24.08
C LYS A 103 -1.64 -1.82 23.66
N MET A 104 -2.32 -1.54 22.54
CA MET A 104 -2.57 -0.17 22.08
C MET A 104 -3.50 0.59 23.06
N ALA A 105 -4.56 -0.07 23.52
CA ALA A 105 -5.49 0.52 24.48
C ALA A 105 -4.83 0.82 25.84
N GLU A 106 -4.04 -0.11 26.39
CA GLU A 106 -3.28 0.08 27.62
C GLU A 106 -2.31 1.27 27.56
N ARG A 107 -1.78 1.54 26.36
CA ARG A 107 -0.92 2.71 26.10
C ARG A 107 -1.68 4.00 25.81
N GLY A 108 -3.01 3.98 25.78
CA GLY A 108 -3.85 5.13 25.48
C GLY A 108 -3.74 5.57 24.02
N ILE A 109 -3.45 4.65 23.08
CA ILE A 109 -3.33 4.93 21.65
C ILE A 109 -4.71 4.80 21.00
N THR A 110 -5.10 5.80 20.22
CA THR A 110 -6.30 5.71 19.36
C THR A 110 -5.93 5.10 18.02
N ALA A 111 -6.58 4.01 17.63
CA ALA A 111 -6.27 3.24 16.43
C ALA A 111 -7.40 3.31 15.40
N PHE A 112 -7.06 3.62 14.14
CA PHE A 112 -7.97 3.54 12.99
C PHE A 112 -7.46 2.48 12.01
N ALA A 113 -8.11 1.30 12.04
CA ALA A 113 -7.84 0.22 11.09
C ALA A 113 -8.59 0.47 9.78
N LEU A 114 -7.84 0.80 8.72
CA LEU A 114 -8.44 1.14 7.42
C LEU A 114 -9.17 -0.04 6.78
N GLU A 115 -8.74 -1.27 7.05
CA GLU A 115 -9.43 -2.48 6.59
C GLU A 115 -10.79 -2.73 7.26
N ALA A 116 -11.06 -2.07 8.38
CA ALA A 116 -12.37 -2.10 9.04
C ALA A 116 -13.32 -1.00 8.56
N ALA A 117 -12.88 -0.13 7.65
CA ALA A 117 -13.74 0.92 7.10
C ALA A 117 -14.98 0.30 6.42
N PRO A 118 -16.19 0.83 6.65
CA PRO A 118 -17.41 0.28 6.06
C PRO A 118 -17.39 0.43 4.53
N ARG A 119 -17.81 -0.62 3.82
CA ARG A 119 -17.88 -0.64 2.35
C ARG A 119 -19.15 0.04 1.84
N THR A 120 -19.24 1.33 2.05
CA THR A 120 -20.33 2.18 1.55
C THR A 120 -19.82 3.11 0.46
N SER A 121 -20.73 3.63 -0.37
CA SER A 121 -20.36 4.58 -1.44
C SER A 121 -19.65 5.82 -0.90
N ARG A 122 -20.00 6.28 0.31
CA ARG A 122 -19.33 7.43 0.97
C ARG A 122 -17.91 7.12 1.45
N ALA A 123 -17.62 5.86 1.75
CA ALA A 123 -16.32 5.42 2.27
C ALA A 123 -15.40 4.85 1.17
N GLN A 124 -15.77 4.90 -0.10
CA GLN A 124 -14.97 4.38 -1.20
C GLN A 124 -13.55 4.94 -1.25
N SER A 125 -13.36 6.21 -0.89
CA SER A 125 -12.03 6.83 -0.84
C SER A 125 -11.13 6.28 0.27
N LEU A 126 -11.71 5.58 1.26
CA LEU A 126 -11.01 4.93 2.36
C LEU A 126 -10.82 3.43 2.14
N ASP A 127 -11.34 2.86 1.04
CA ASP A 127 -11.23 1.42 0.73
C ASP A 127 -9.84 1.07 0.21
N VAL A 128 -8.91 0.94 1.15
CA VAL A 128 -7.54 0.53 0.88
C VAL A 128 -7.44 -0.91 0.37
N LEU A 129 -8.37 -1.79 0.78
CA LEU A 129 -8.36 -3.19 0.36
C LEU A 129 -8.66 -3.31 -1.14
N SER A 130 -9.66 -2.58 -1.64
CA SER A 130 -9.95 -2.55 -3.08
C SER A 130 -8.82 -1.92 -3.88
N SER A 131 -8.20 -0.85 -3.39
CA SER A 131 -7.05 -0.21 -4.03
C SER A 131 -5.88 -1.18 -4.15
N GLN A 132 -5.55 -1.93 -3.08
CA GLN A 132 -4.47 -2.92 -3.10
C GLN A 132 -4.83 -4.15 -3.94
N ALA A 133 -6.09 -4.61 -3.92
CA ALA A 133 -6.56 -5.71 -4.76
C ALA A 133 -6.43 -5.38 -6.26
N ASN A 134 -6.68 -4.14 -6.65
CA ASN A 134 -6.48 -3.66 -8.02
C ASN A 134 -5.01 -3.83 -8.44
N ILE A 135 -4.07 -3.34 -7.62
CA ILE A 135 -2.63 -3.48 -7.87
C ILE A 135 -2.21 -4.96 -7.93
N ALA A 136 -2.75 -5.78 -7.03
CA ALA A 136 -2.48 -7.23 -7.01
C ALA A 136 -2.93 -7.90 -8.31
N GLY A 137 -4.12 -7.58 -8.83
CA GLY A 137 -4.62 -8.09 -10.10
C GLY A 137 -3.75 -7.71 -11.29
N TYR A 138 -3.29 -6.46 -11.34
CA TYR A 138 -2.32 -6.00 -12.33
C TYR A 138 -1.01 -6.78 -12.25
N LYS A 139 -0.41 -6.84 -11.06
CA LYS A 139 0.89 -7.49 -10.86
C LYS A 139 0.82 -9.00 -11.13
N ALA A 140 -0.26 -9.67 -10.78
CA ALA A 140 -0.45 -11.10 -11.02
C ALA A 140 -0.34 -11.44 -12.51
N VAL A 141 -0.93 -10.64 -13.40
CA VAL A 141 -0.82 -10.85 -14.85
C VAL A 141 0.59 -10.60 -15.37
N LEU A 142 1.29 -9.58 -14.84
CA LEU A 142 2.68 -9.33 -15.21
C LEU A 142 3.60 -10.47 -14.77
N LEU A 143 3.40 -11.01 -13.58
CA LEU A 143 4.14 -12.20 -13.11
C LEU A 143 3.83 -13.42 -13.97
N ALA A 144 2.56 -13.66 -14.30
CA ALA A 144 2.18 -14.73 -15.21
C ALA A 144 2.83 -14.57 -16.59
N ALA A 145 2.84 -13.35 -17.13
CA ALA A 145 3.50 -13.06 -18.40
C ALA A 145 5.02 -13.28 -18.35
N HIS A 146 5.66 -12.93 -17.22
CA HIS A 146 7.10 -13.15 -16.99
C HIS A 146 7.46 -14.64 -16.97
N HIS A 147 6.62 -15.46 -16.33
CA HIS A 147 6.85 -16.91 -16.24
C HIS A 147 6.36 -17.69 -17.45
N TYR A 148 5.52 -17.10 -18.30
CA TYR A 148 5.01 -17.77 -19.50
C TYR A 148 6.05 -17.71 -20.62
N PRO A 149 6.56 -18.88 -21.11
CA PRO A 149 7.69 -18.92 -22.04
C PRO A 149 7.30 -18.58 -23.49
N ARG A 150 6.16 -17.93 -23.70
CA ARG A 150 5.65 -17.51 -25.01
C ARG A 150 5.16 -16.07 -24.93
N PHE A 151 4.69 -15.54 -26.06
CA PHE A 151 4.14 -14.19 -26.15
C PHE A 151 2.70 -14.13 -25.60
N MET A 152 2.36 -13.02 -24.96
CA MET A 152 0.97 -12.76 -24.57
C MET A 152 0.08 -12.44 -25.79
N PRO A 153 0.46 -11.53 -26.69
CA PRO A 153 -0.32 -11.23 -27.90
C PRO A 153 -0.11 -12.27 -29.00
N MET A 154 -0.99 -12.24 -30.00
CA MET A 154 -0.71 -12.84 -31.28
C MET A 154 0.39 -12.04 -32.00
N LEU A 155 1.36 -12.73 -32.54
CA LEU A 155 2.43 -12.14 -33.34
C LEU A 155 2.52 -12.81 -34.72
N MET A 156 2.77 -12.00 -35.73
CA MET A 156 3.08 -12.43 -37.08
C MET A 156 4.57 -12.18 -37.34
N THR A 157 5.29 -13.22 -37.71
CA THR A 157 6.71 -13.15 -38.07
C THR A 157 6.92 -13.72 -39.47
N ALA A 158 8.10 -13.51 -40.05
CA ALA A 158 8.47 -14.13 -41.33
C ALA A 158 8.43 -15.67 -41.28
N ALA A 159 8.58 -16.28 -40.10
CA ALA A 159 8.52 -17.73 -39.86
C ALA A 159 7.09 -18.24 -39.60
N GLY A 160 6.09 -17.36 -39.56
CA GLY A 160 4.70 -17.75 -39.33
C GLY A 160 4.01 -16.97 -38.20
N THR A 161 2.82 -17.42 -37.83
CA THR A 161 1.98 -16.79 -36.81
C THR A 161 2.09 -17.49 -35.46
N VAL A 162 2.40 -16.74 -34.42
CA VAL A 162 2.32 -17.19 -33.02
C VAL A 162 0.96 -16.83 -32.45
N LYS A 163 0.23 -17.83 -31.95
CA LYS A 163 -1.10 -17.63 -31.35
C LYS A 163 -0.99 -16.90 -30.01
N ALA A 164 -1.98 -16.03 -29.72
CA ALA A 164 -2.08 -15.38 -28.42
C ALA A 164 -2.18 -16.38 -27.25
N ALA A 165 -1.64 -15.96 -26.11
CA ALA A 165 -1.79 -16.71 -24.85
C ALA A 165 -3.27 -16.82 -24.46
N ARG A 166 -3.62 -17.91 -23.76
CA ARG A 166 -4.93 -18.09 -23.13
C ARG A 166 -4.78 -17.96 -21.63
N VAL A 167 -5.46 -17.00 -21.04
CA VAL A 167 -5.39 -16.69 -19.61
C VAL A 167 -6.74 -17.05 -18.97
N LEU A 168 -6.70 -17.89 -17.94
CA LEU A 168 -7.85 -18.17 -17.10
C LEU A 168 -7.74 -17.35 -15.82
N ILE A 169 -8.80 -16.59 -15.50
CA ILE A 169 -8.86 -15.76 -14.30
C ILE A 169 -10.01 -16.29 -13.44
N LEU A 170 -9.68 -16.76 -12.24
CA LEU A 170 -10.64 -17.30 -11.30
C LEU A 170 -11.12 -16.17 -10.36
N GLY A 171 -12.38 -15.78 -10.51
CA GLY A 171 -13.03 -14.69 -9.77
C GLY A 171 -13.04 -13.37 -10.50
N ALA A 172 -14.18 -12.68 -10.46
CA ALA A 172 -14.44 -11.38 -11.10
C ALA A 172 -14.61 -10.24 -10.08
N GLY A 173 -13.95 -10.33 -8.92
CA GLY A 173 -13.83 -9.22 -7.97
C GLY A 173 -12.84 -8.16 -8.46
N VAL A 174 -12.49 -7.18 -7.61
CA VAL A 174 -11.62 -6.05 -7.98
C VAL A 174 -10.30 -6.52 -8.61
N ALA A 175 -9.62 -7.48 -7.98
CA ALA A 175 -8.36 -8.04 -8.50
C ALA A 175 -8.58 -8.76 -9.85
N GLY A 176 -9.64 -9.58 -9.95
CA GLY A 176 -9.95 -10.33 -11.16
C GLY A 176 -10.32 -9.43 -12.34
N LEU A 177 -11.12 -8.40 -12.13
CA LEU A 177 -11.47 -7.42 -13.16
C LEU A 177 -10.23 -6.67 -13.65
N GLN A 178 -9.34 -6.28 -12.75
CA GLN A 178 -8.08 -5.65 -13.14
C GLN A 178 -7.16 -6.63 -13.89
N ALA A 179 -7.11 -7.89 -13.46
CA ALA A 179 -6.35 -8.93 -14.17
C ALA A 179 -6.89 -9.13 -15.59
N ILE A 180 -8.21 -9.17 -15.77
CA ILE A 180 -8.86 -9.24 -17.08
C ILE A 180 -8.43 -8.04 -17.95
N ALA A 181 -8.53 -6.83 -17.42
CA ALA A 181 -8.15 -5.62 -18.13
C ALA A 181 -6.68 -5.64 -18.54
N THR A 182 -5.80 -6.10 -17.67
CA THR A 182 -4.36 -6.19 -17.93
C THR A 182 -4.04 -7.26 -18.98
N ALA A 183 -4.59 -8.48 -18.84
CA ALA A 183 -4.40 -9.56 -19.80
C ALA A 183 -4.89 -9.15 -21.21
N LYS A 184 -6.03 -8.48 -21.28
CA LYS A 184 -6.57 -7.93 -22.54
C LYS A 184 -5.64 -6.89 -23.17
N ARG A 185 -5.09 -5.97 -22.37
CA ARG A 185 -4.13 -4.96 -22.85
C ARG A 185 -2.83 -5.59 -23.36
N LEU A 186 -2.40 -6.71 -22.78
CA LEU A 186 -1.27 -7.48 -23.27
C LEU A 186 -1.59 -8.34 -24.51
N GLY A 187 -2.82 -8.28 -25.02
CA GLY A 187 -3.25 -8.99 -26.23
C GLY A 187 -3.54 -10.47 -26.04
N ALA A 188 -3.68 -10.94 -24.81
CA ALA A 188 -4.05 -12.31 -24.52
C ALA A 188 -5.55 -12.55 -24.68
N TRP A 189 -5.92 -13.80 -25.04
CA TRP A 189 -7.28 -14.29 -24.86
C TRP A 189 -7.53 -14.63 -23.41
N TRP A 190 -8.65 -14.20 -22.86
CA TRP A 190 -8.98 -14.44 -21.47
C TRP A 190 -10.35 -15.12 -21.31
N LYS A 191 -10.49 -15.87 -20.23
CA LYS A 191 -11.76 -16.44 -19.77
C LYS A 191 -11.84 -16.25 -18.25
N ALA A 192 -12.96 -15.74 -17.77
CA ALA A 192 -13.26 -15.65 -16.35
C ALA A 192 -14.60 -16.39 -16.10
N PRO A 193 -14.57 -17.58 -15.50
CA PRO A 193 -15.79 -18.19 -14.99
C PRO A 193 -16.29 -17.37 -13.80
N THR A 194 -17.55 -17.07 -13.79
CA THR A 194 -18.28 -16.44 -12.65
C THR A 194 -18.56 -17.48 -11.59
#